data_f99affe7bba637eb0a1212d3108b979b
#
_entry.id   f99affe7bba637eb0a1212d3108b979b
#
_cell.length_a   1.000
_cell.length_b   1.000
_cell.length_c   1.000
_cell.angle_alpha   90.00
_cell.angle_beta   90.00
_cell.angle_gamma   90.00
#
_symmetry.space_group_name_H-M   'P 1'
#
loop_
_entity.id
_entity.type
_entity.pdbx_description
1 polymer ?
#
loop_
_entity_poly.entity_id
_entity_poly.type
_entity_poly.pdbx_seq_one_letter_code
_entity_poly.pdbx_strand_id
1 'polypeptide(L)'
;MHAPLPTLRPLARVLTLLALWPALAGAQTANADGEVIPATEAADTAAMVSMISASVQKGYDTTGRAFRDAHRKAHGCVAARFTVLPGLSPTLARGLFATPRGYDAVIRYSNGSQVEDDRKGDARGMAIKVMGVDGPKLLGDEAGARTQDFLLMNHPVFFVRNARDYVGFQEAVFGGGLKTAWWLASHAFHEGAILLAIQNRKMSNPLNARYWSTTPSRLGPTQVKYSARPCAGQTFTDSSTGPDQLRENLQAHLNTQGACFEFMVQPRTQPTRMPIEDPTIEWKESAAPFTPVARIEIPAQAAEQGEACEVRSFTPWHSLAEHRPLGGIQRVRKPVYQAISALRHDLNGQPRVEP
;
A
#
# COMPACT_ATOMS: atom_id res chain seq x y z
N MET A 1 89.01 20.24 -27.84
CA MET A 1 87.88 21.08 -27.42
C MET A 1 86.71 20.23 -27.03
N HIS A 2 86.57 19.95 -25.72
CA HIS A 2 85.50 19.11 -25.23
C HIS A 2 84.44 19.99 -24.57
N ALA A 3 83.21 19.91 -25.08
CA ALA A 3 82.04 20.57 -24.47
C ALA A 3 81.46 19.72 -23.31
N PRO A 4 81.03 20.29 -22.21
CA PRO A 4 80.44 19.50 -21.11
C PRO A 4 78.94 19.27 -21.32
N LEU A 5 78.51 18.07 -20.93
CA LEU A 5 77.12 17.61 -20.87
C LEU A 5 76.32 18.32 -19.73
N PRO A 6 75.04 18.59 -19.95
CA PRO A 6 74.20 19.20 -18.89
C PRO A 6 73.73 18.14 -17.87
N THR A 7 73.82 18.54 -16.60
CA THR A 7 73.37 17.77 -15.45
C THR A 7 71.83 17.78 -15.34
N LEU A 8 71.21 16.58 -15.27
CA LEU A 8 69.83 16.36 -14.98
C LEU A 8 69.55 16.59 -13.47
N ARG A 9 68.65 17.52 -13.14
CA ARG A 9 68.11 17.73 -11.79
C ARG A 9 66.98 16.71 -11.53
N PRO A 10 66.89 16.07 -10.34
CA PRO A 10 65.78 15.18 -10.02
C PRO A 10 64.53 15.97 -9.69
N LEU A 11 63.42 15.64 -10.39
CA LEU A 11 62.09 16.09 -10.06
C LEU A 11 61.60 15.35 -8.80
N ALA A 12 61.48 16.08 -7.71
CA ALA A 12 60.80 15.60 -6.49
C ALA A 12 59.28 15.43 -6.79
N ARG A 13 58.80 14.20 -6.81
CA ARG A 13 57.38 13.92 -6.82
C ARG A 13 56.81 14.16 -5.44
N VAL A 14 56.00 15.23 -5.30
CA VAL A 14 55.16 15.43 -4.14
C VAL A 14 53.99 14.47 -4.25
N LEU A 15 54.00 13.38 -3.47
CA LEU A 15 52.84 12.53 -3.26
C LEU A 15 51.89 13.26 -2.31
N THR A 16 50.82 13.83 -2.82
CA THR A 16 49.68 14.33 -2.04
C THR A 16 48.89 13.13 -1.56
N LEU A 17 49.07 12.72 -0.33
CA LEU A 17 48.19 11.75 0.37
C LEU A 17 46.82 12.42 0.56
N LEU A 18 45.87 12.09 -0.28
CA LEU A 18 44.43 12.33 -0.02
C LEU A 18 44.01 11.42 1.12
N ALA A 19 43.94 11.97 2.31
CA ALA A 19 43.30 11.32 3.45
C ALA A 19 41.83 11.19 3.17
N LEU A 20 41.38 9.98 2.73
CA LEU A 20 40.01 9.57 2.74
C LEU A 20 39.55 9.47 4.20
N TRP A 21 38.93 10.52 4.71
CA TRP A 21 38.17 10.45 5.94
C TRP A 21 36.94 9.56 5.65
N PRO A 22 36.77 8.43 6.33
CA PRO A 22 35.49 7.71 6.27
C PRO A 22 34.47 8.66 6.90
N ALA A 23 33.48 9.11 6.09
CA ALA A 23 32.29 9.72 6.63
C ALA A 23 31.66 8.67 7.55
N LEU A 24 31.76 8.85 8.86
CA LEU A 24 30.97 8.13 9.84
C LEU A 24 29.49 8.42 9.51
N ALA A 25 28.89 7.54 8.72
CA ALA A 25 27.44 7.48 8.59
C ALA A 25 26.92 7.18 10.00
N GLY A 26 26.49 8.21 10.71
CA GLY A 26 25.90 8.06 12.03
C GLY A 26 24.77 7.04 11.94
N ALA A 27 24.82 6.01 12.78
CA ALA A 27 23.76 5.03 12.86
C ALA A 27 22.45 5.79 13.16
N GLN A 28 21.51 5.75 12.21
CA GLN A 28 20.20 6.37 12.41
C GLN A 28 19.50 5.63 13.54
N THR A 29 19.14 6.35 14.59
CA THR A 29 18.40 5.78 15.73
C THR A 29 16.93 5.64 15.38
N ALA A 30 16.34 4.50 15.76
CA ALA A 30 14.91 4.30 15.63
C ALA A 30 14.14 5.28 16.52
N ASN A 31 13.02 5.81 16.03
CA ASN A 31 12.10 6.61 16.83
C ASN A 31 11.30 5.74 17.82
N ALA A 32 10.41 6.35 18.61
CA ALA A 32 9.59 5.66 19.62
C ALA A 32 8.71 4.54 19.05
N ASP A 33 8.36 4.62 17.76
CA ASP A 33 7.58 3.59 17.06
C ASP A 33 8.48 2.50 16.43
N GLY A 34 9.80 2.62 16.55
CA GLY A 34 10.76 1.69 15.97
C GLY A 34 11.05 1.93 14.48
N GLU A 35 10.66 3.11 13.95
CA GLU A 35 10.94 3.48 12.56
C GLU A 35 12.34 4.10 12.43
N VAL A 36 13.03 3.75 11.36
CA VAL A 36 14.31 4.34 10.94
C VAL A 36 14.09 5.09 9.63
N ILE A 37 14.18 6.43 9.67
CA ILE A 37 13.89 7.27 8.50
C ILE A 37 15.20 7.53 7.74
N PRO A 38 15.39 6.99 6.52
CA PRO A 38 16.58 7.24 5.71
C PRO A 38 16.72 8.72 5.35
N ALA A 39 17.95 9.24 5.32
CA ALA A 39 18.22 10.63 4.92
C ALA A 39 17.74 10.95 3.49
N THR A 40 17.64 9.94 2.64
CA THR A 40 17.20 10.10 1.25
C THR A 40 15.67 10.04 1.09
N GLU A 41 14.91 9.62 2.10
CA GLU A 41 13.47 9.34 1.99
C GLU A 41 12.66 10.54 1.49
N ALA A 42 13.02 11.76 1.90
CA ALA A 42 12.34 12.96 1.43
C ALA A 42 12.52 13.18 -0.08
N ALA A 43 13.75 12.98 -0.59
CA ALA A 43 14.03 13.10 -2.03
C ALA A 43 13.37 11.96 -2.83
N ASP A 44 13.43 10.72 -2.31
CA ASP A 44 12.80 9.56 -2.93
C ASP A 44 11.27 9.75 -2.99
N THR A 45 10.68 10.31 -1.93
CA THR A 45 9.24 10.65 -1.88
C THR A 45 8.84 11.71 -2.90
N ALA A 46 9.64 12.78 -3.02
CA ALA A 46 9.39 13.82 -4.02
C ALA A 46 9.48 13.27 -5.46
N ALA A 47 10.45 12.40 -5.73
CA ALA A 47 10.58 11.70 -7.00
C ALA A 47 9.34 10.84 -7.31
N MET A 48 8.84 10.08 -6.33
CA MET A 48 7.62 9.28 -6.47
C MET A 48 6.39 10.14 -6.79
N VAL A 49 6.18 11.24 -6.05
CA VAL A 49 5.07 12.16 -6.32
C VAL A 49 5.15 12.69 -7.75
N SER A 50 6.33 13.13 -8.20
CA SER A 50 6.54 13.66 -9.55
C SER A 50 6.26 12.62 -10.63
N MET A 51 6.84 11.43 -10.51
CA MET A 51 6.68 10.36 -11.52
C MET A 51 5.23 9.89 -11.63
N ILE A 52 4.56 9.66 -10.52
CA ILE A 52 3.18 9.18 -10.54
C ILE A 52 2.23 10.27 -11.02
N SER A 53 2.44 11.55 -10.63
CA SER A 53 1.65 12.65 -11.16
C SER A 53 1.79 12.79 -12.67
N ALA A 54 3.01 12.67 -13.21
CA ALA A 54 3.25 12.69 -14.65
C ALA A 54 2.55 11.51 -15.36
N SER A 55 2.52 10.33 -14.76
CA SER A 55 1.81 9.16 -15.29
C SER A 55 0.29 9.39 -15.36
N VAL A 56 -0.30 9.95 -14.29
CA VAL A 56 -1.73 10.28 -14.23
C VAL A 56 -2.09 11.35 -15.25
N GLN A 57 -1.28 12.43 -15.36
CA GLN A 57 -1.47 13.48 -16.34
C GLN A 57 -1.41 12.93 -17.77
N LYS A 58 -0.39 12.14 -18.10
CA LYS A 58 -0.28 11.47 -19.41
C LYS A 58 -1.49 10.58 -19.72
N GLY A 59 -1.99 9.86 -18.71
CA GLY A 59 -3.22 9.06 -18.84
C GLY A 59 -4.43 9.95 -19.20
N TYR A 60 -4.57 11.08 -18.51
CA TYR A 60 -5.62 12.06 -18.78
C TYR A 60 -5.51 12.65 -20.20
N ASP A 61 -4.31 13.08 -20.62
CA ASP A 61 -4.07 13.63 -21.96
C ASP A 61 -4.43 12.63 -23.07
N THR A 62 -4.32 11.33 -22.78
CA THR A 62 -4.62 10.27 -23.75
C THR A 62 -6.10 9.90 -23.80
N THR A 63 -6.79 9.90 -22.64
CA THR A 63 -8.13 9.32 -22.50
C THR A 63 -9.23 10.34 -22.17
N GLY A 64 -8.86 11.60 -21.87
CA GLY A 64 -9.78 12.62 -21.37
C GLY A 64 -10.25 12.39 -19.93
N ARG A 65 -9.68 11.39 -19.22
CA ARG A 65 -10.05 11.07 -17.85
C ARG A 65 -8.82 10.67 -17.01
N ALA A 66 -8.71 11.28 -15.84
CA ALA A 66 -7.69 10.92 -14.86
C ALA A 66 -8.13 9.73 -14.02
N PHE A 67 -7.34 8.66 -14.03
CA PHE A 67 -7.53 7.48 -13.19
C PHE A 67 -6.50 7.42 -12.07
N ARG A 68 -6.70 6.53 -11.11
CA ARG A 68 -5.65 6.13 -10.16
C ARG A 68 -4.49 5.50 -10.92
N ASP A 69 -3.25 5.73 -10.49
CA ASP A 69 -2.07 5.09 -11.07
C ASP A 69 -2.08 3.57 -10.79
N ALA A 70 -2.16 3.19 -9.52
CA ALA A 70 -2.41 1.81 -9.11
C ALA A 70 -3.89 1.62 -8.73
N HIS A 71 -4.35 0.37 -8.74
CA HIS A 71 -5.75 0.02 -8.44
C HIS A 71 -6.77 0.71 -9.38
N ARG A 72 -6.40 0.85 -10.65
CA ARG A 72 -7.16 1.59 -11.65
C ARG A 72 -8.54 0.96 -11.91
N LYS A 73 -8.58 -0.35 -12.28
CA LYS A 73 -9.83 -1.05 -12.57
C LYS A 73 -10.55 -1.42 -11.28
N ALA A 74 -11.69 -0.77 -10.99
CA ALA A 74 -12.59 -1.16 -9.93
C ALA A 74 -13.49 -2.32 -10.36
N HIS A 75 -13.78 -3.22 -9.41
CA HIS A 75 -14.82 -4.24 -9.57
C HIS A 75 -16.16 -3.79 -8.99
N GLY A 76 -16.14 -2.75 -8.17
CA GLY A 76 -17.30 -2.09 -7.57
C GLY A 76 -17.02 -1.57 -6.17
N CYS A 77 -17.86 -0.65 -5.72
CA CYS A 77 -17.95 -0.22 -4.33
C CYS A 77 -19.22 -0.82 -3.71
N VAL A 78 -19.09 -1.38 -2.51
CA VAL A 78 -20.20 -2.02 -1.80
C VAL A 78 -20.35 -1.42 -0.41
N ALA A 79 -21.60 -1.21 0.01
CA ALA A 79 -21.93 -0.86 1.38
C ALA A 79 -21.69 -2.06 2.30
N ALA A 80 -21.24 -1.81 3.50
CA ALA A 80 -20.97 -2.83 4.50
C ALA A 80 -21.23 -2.31 5.91
N ARG A 81 -21.37 -3.23 6.86
CA ARG A 81 -21.38 -2.95 8.29
C ARG A 81 -20.09 -3.46 8.90
N PHE A 82 -19.33 -2.58 9.55
CA PHE A 82 -18.11 -2.90 10.27
C PHE A 82 -18.42 -2.91 11.78
N THR A 83 -18.46 -4.10 12.38
CA THR A 83 -18.87 -4.26 13.79
C THR A 83 -17.68 -4.72 14.63
N VAL A 84 -17.23 -3.85 15.54
CA VAL A 84 -16.17 -4.16 16.52
C VAL A 84 -16.67 -5.22 17.49
N LEU A 85 -15.87 -6.27 17.71
CA LEU A 85 -16.23 -7.39 18.57
C LEU A 85 -16.17 -7.01 20.05
N PRO A 86 -17.04 -7.57 20.90
CA PRO A 86 -16.92 -7.46 22.34
C PRO A 86 -15.77 -8.34 22.89
N GLY A 87 -15.32 -8.03 24.12
CA GLY A 87 -14.35 -8.87 24.83
C GLY A 87 -12.92 -8.83 24.30
N LEU A 88 -12.56 -7.81 23.51
CA LEU A 88 -11.18 -7.62 23.08
C LEU A 88 -10.25 -7.40 24.28
N SER A 89 -9.05 -7.95 24.22
CA SER A 89 -8.02 -7.69 25.24
C SER A 89 -7.67 -6.20 25.29
N PRO A 90 -7.18 -5.66 26.42
CA PRO A 90 -6.81 -4.25 26.54
C PRO A 90 -5.74 -3.79 25.53
N THR A 91 -4.95 -4.69 24.99
CA THR A 91 -3.96 -4.40 23.94
C THR A 91 -4.60 -4.23 22.56
N LEU A 92 -5.73 -4.88 22.30
CA LEU A 92 -6.48 -4.80 21.05
C LEU A 92 -7.63 -3.77 21.12
N ALA A 93 -8.21 -3.54 22.29
CA ALA A 93 -9.27 -2.55 22.52
C ALA A 93 -8.69 -1.11 22.51
N ARG A 94 -8.20 -0.65 21.35
CA ARG A 94 -7.57 0.65 21.14
C ARG A 94 -8.13 1.37 19.91
N GLY A 95 -8.12 2.70 19.93
CA GLY A 95 -8.58 3.53 18.82
C GLY A 95 -9.99 3.13 18.37
N LEU A 96 -10.15 2.81 17.09
CA LEU A 96 -11.41 2.33 16.51
C LEU A 96 -11.99 1.09 17.23
N PHE A 97 -11.13 0.24 17.80
CA PHE A 97 -11.53 -1.00 18.46
C PHE A 97 -11.75 -0.83 19.97
N ALA A 98 -11.68 0.39 20.52
CA ALA A 98 -11.78 0.63 21.96
C ALA A 98 -13.14 0.24 22.57
N THR A 99 -14.20 0.33 21.77
CA THR A 99 -15.57 0.05 22.23
C THR A 99 -16.31 -0.80 21.21
N PRO A 100 -16.98 -1.90 21.62
CA PRO A 100 -17.84 -2.67 20.77
C PRO A 100 -18.96 -1.80 20.19
N ARG A 101 -18.94 -1.59 18.88
CA ARG A 101 -19.99 -0.85 18.17
C ARG A 101 -19.95 -1.16 16.67
N GLY A 102 -21.06 -0.93 16.01
CA GLY A 102 -21.17 -1.03 14.55
C GLY A 102 -20.99 0.32 13.89
N TYR A 103 -20.31 0.30 12.74
CA TYR A 103 -20.09 1.44 11.88
C TYR A 103 -20.57 1.10 10.47
N ASP A 104 -21.07 2.08 9.75
CA ASP A 104 -21.27 1.93 8.32
C ASP A 104 -19.92 1.99 7.64
N ALA A 105 -19.78 1.25 6.54
CA ALA A 105 -18.55 1.21 5.78
C ALA A 105 -18.82 1.11 4.27
N VAL A 106 -17.85 1.53 3.47
CA VAL A 106 -17.81 1.29 2.03
C VAL A 106 -16.53 0.55 1.70
N ILE A 107 -16.65 -0.48 0.87
CA ILE A 107 -15.51 -1.28 0.43
C ILE A 107 -15.37 -1.15 -1.09
N ARG A 108 -14.19 -0.75 -1.56
CA ARG A 108 -13.83 -0.73 -2.97
C ARG A 108 -12.95 -1.93 -3.28
N TYR A 109 -13.40 -2.79 -4.20
CA TYR A 109 -12.60 -3.87 -4.77
C TYR A 109 -11.98 -3.44 -6.10
N SER A 110 -10.74 -3.88 -6.37
CA SER A 110 -10.01 -3.48 -7.59
C SER A 110 -8.91 -4.45 -7.99
N ASN A 111 -8.44 -4.36 -9.24
CA ASN A 111 -7.13 -4.87 -9.62
C ASN A 111 -6.02 -4.07 -8.94
N GLY A 112 -4.82 -4.62 -8.83
CA GLY A 112 -3.69 -3.98 -8.15
C GLY A 112 -2.85 -3.10 -9.07
N SER A 113 -2.63 -3.56 -10.29
CA SER A 113 -1.88 -2.87 -11.34
C SER A 113 -2.83 -2.19 -12.35
N GLN A 114 -2.29 -1.92 -13.55
CA GLN A 114 -3.08 -1.42 -14.69
C GLN A 114 -3.66 -2.56 -15.56
N VAL A 115 -3.72 -3.79 -15.04
CA VAL A 115 -4.30 -4.94 -15.74
C VAL A 115 -5.80 -4.76 -15.89
N GLU A 116 -6.29 -4.82 -17.13
CA GLU A 116 -7.71 -4.67 -17.46
C GLU A 116 -8.43 -6.02 -17.60
N ASP A 117 -7.71 -7.10 -17.89
CA ASP A 117 -8.27 -8.44 -18.04
C ASP A 117 -8.14 -9.23 -16.73
N ASP A 118 -9.24 -9.47 -16.05
CA ASP A 118 -9.31 -10.13 -14.74
C ASP A 118 -8.84 -11.59 -14.75
N ARG A 119 -8.77 -12.23 -15.94
CA ARG A 119 -8.24 -13.60 -16.10
C ARG A 119 -6.74 -13.67 -15.90
N LYS A 120 -6.06 -12.53 -16.06
CA LYS A 120 -4.63 -12.41 -15.78
C LYS A 120 -4.40 -12.34 -14.27
N GLY A 121 -3.31 -12.92 -13.82
CA GLY A 121 -2.88 -12.80 -12.44
C GLY A 121 -2.44 -11.37 -12.13
N ASP A 122 -2.80 -10.90 -10.94
CA ASP A 122 -2.46 -9.57 -10.42
C ASP A 122 -2.71 -9.54 -8.91
N ALA A 123 -2.19 -8.54 -8.23
CA ALA A 123 -2.69 -8.18 -6.91
C ALA A 123 -4.16 -7.74 -7.02
N ARG A 124 -4.93 -8.01 -5.98
CA ARG A 124 -6.30 -7.49 -5.86
C ARG A 124 -6.41 -6.64 -4.60
N GLY A 125 -7.04 -5.49 -4.72
CA GLY A 125 -7.21 -4.55 -3.63
C GLY A 125 -8.57 -4.65 -2.97
N MET A 126 -8.57 -4.46 -1.65
CA MET A 126 -9.76 -4.23 -0.81
C MET A 126 -9.48 -2.97 0.01
N ALA A 127 -10.09 -1.85 -0.37
CA ALA A 127 -10.01 -0.61 0.39
C ALA A 127 -11.31 -0.43 1.19
N ILE A 128 -11.20 -0.33 2.49
CA ILE A 128 -12.32 -0.20 3.43
C ILE A 128 -12.30 1.20 4.00
N LYS A 129 -13.40 1.94 3.87
CA LYS A 129 -13.66 3.22 4.53
C LYS A 129 -14.72 3.00 5.59
N VAL A 130 -14.34 3.09 6.87
CA VAL A 130 -15.25 3.02 8.02
C VAL A 130 -15.72 4.44 8.33
N MET A 131 -17.02 4.66 8.40
CA MET A 131 -17.66 5.97 8.56
C MET A 131 -18.14 6.21 9.99
N GLY A 132 -18.28 7.47 10.39
CA GLY A 132 -18.72 7.84 11.74
C GLY A 132 -17.66 7.65 12.82
N VAL A 133 -16.38 7.65 12.44
CA VAL A 133 -15.24 7.51 13.35
C VAL A 133 -14.85 8.89 13.88
N ASP A 134 -15.10 9.14 15.15
CA ASP A 134 -14.78 10.40 15.81
C ASP A 134 -13.28 10.53 16.13
N GLY A 135 -12.83 11.77 16.29
CA GLY A 135 -11.45 12.11 16.62
C GLY A 135 -10.63 12.59 15.41
N PRO A 136 -9.56 13.38 15.66
CA PRO A 136 -8.77 14.00 14.61
C PRO A 136 -8.01 12.96 13.79
N LYS A 137 -7.97 13.19 12.46
CA LYS A 137 -7.24 12.34 11.53
C LYS A 137 -5.84 12.89 11.27
N LEU A 138 -4.93 12.01 10.83
CA LEU A 138 -3.51 12.33 10.61
C LEU A 138 -3.23 13.14 9.34
N LEU A 139 -4.21 13.31 8.46
CA LEU A 139 -4.15 14.26 7.35
C LEU A 139 -4.62 15.63 7.82
N GLY A 140 -3.74 16.65 7.80
CA GLY A 140 -4.02 17.95 8.39
C GLY A 140 -5.18 18.70 7.74
N ASP A 141 -5.29 18.66 6.43
CA ASP A 141 -6.37 19.23 5.62
C ASP A 141 -7.71 18.49 5.78
N GLU A 142 -7.67 17.27 6.32
CA GLU A 142 -8.83 16.41 6.55
C GLU A 142 -8.92 15.94 8.01
N ALA A 143 -8.30 16.69 8.94
CA ALA A 143 -8.29 16.32 10.36
C ALA A 143 -9.70 16.18 10.96
N GLY A 144 -10.68 16.91 10.43
CA GLY A 144 -12.09 16.85 10.82
C GLY A 144 -12.90 15.73 10.16
N ALA A 145 -12.33 14.97 9.21
CA ALA A 145 -13.04 13.88 8.57
C ALA A 145 -13.44 12.80 9.58
N ARG A 146 -14.62 12.23 9.40
CA ARG A 146 -15.16 11.21 10.30
C ARG A 146 -14.99 9.80 9.74
N THR A 147 -13.87 9.53 9.08
CA THR A 147 -13.57 8.24 8.45
C THR A 147 -12.29 7.64 8.96
N GLN A 148 -12.19 6.30 8.87
CA GLN A 148 -10.96 5.53 9.09
C GLN A 148 -10.80 4.57 7.92
N ASP A 149 -9.67 4.65 7.22
CA ASP A 149 -9.43 3.82 6.04
C ASP A 149 -8.46 2.68 6.32
N PHE A 150 -8.74 1.50 5.75
CA PHE A 150 -7.84 0.36 5.72
C PHE A 150 -7.64 -0.09 4.27
N LEU A 151 -6.38 -0.11 3.82
CA LEU A 151 -6.02 -0.51 2.47
C LEU A 151 -5.32 -1.87 2.52
N LEU A 152 -5.95 -2.85 1.90
CA LEU A 152 -5.52 -4.24 1.93
C LEU A 152 -5.33 -4.76 0.50
N MET A 153 -4.45 -5.76 0.35
CA MET A 153 -4.28 -6.50 -0.91
C MET A 153 -4.22 -8.01 -0.63
N ASN A 154 -4.52 -8.81 -1.64
CA ASN A 154 -4.58 -10.27 -1.52
C ASN A 154 -3.20 -10.96 -1.48
N HIS A 155 -2.18 -10.27 -0.98
CA HIS A 155 -0.84 -10.80 -0.74
C HIS A 155 -0.32 -10.33 0.62
N PRO A 156 0.39 -11.18 1.41
CA PRO A 156 0.75 -10.84 2.79
C PRO A 156 1.90 -9.83 2.91
N VAL A 157 2.66 -9.59 1.83
CA VAL A 157 3.81 -8.68 1.80
C VAL A 157 3.71 -7.69 0.65
N PHE A 158 4.39 -6.57 0.80
CA PHE A 158 4.60 -5.62 -0.29
C PHE A 158 5.75 -6.08 -1.18
N PHE A 159 5.88 -5.54 -2.38
CA PHE A 159 6.83 -6.06 -3.38
C PHE A 159 8.18 -5.34 -3.43
N VAL A 160 8.34 -4.21 -2.73
CA VAL A 160 9.61 -3.49 -2.58
C VAL A 160 9.86 -3.15 -1.11
N ARG A 161 11.13 -3.04 -0.72
CA ARG A 161 11.55 -2.89 0.68
C ARG A 161 11.30 -1.50 1.24
N ASN A 162 11.59 -0.45 0.46
CA ASN A 162 11.63 0.93 0.94
C ASN A 162 11.34 1.93 -0.18
N ALA A 163 11.38 3.23 0.14
CA ALA A 163 11.13 4.32 -0.80
C ALA A 163 12.09 4.31 -2.00
N ARG A 164 13.39 4.10 -1.76
CA ARG A 164 14.42 4.09 -2.80
C ARG A 164 14.21 2.96 -3.79
N ASP A 165 13.92 1.74 -3.31
CA ASP A 165 13.63 0.59 -4.17
C ASP A 165 12.34 0.82 -4.95
N TYR A 166 11.36 1.54 -4.37
CA TYR A 166 10.12 1.88 -5.07
C TYR A 166 10.38 2.88 -6.21
N VAL A 167 11.21 3.90 -6.00
CA VAL A 167 11.65 4.82 -7.07
C VAL A 167 12.30 4.03 -8.20
N GLY A 168 13.27 3.17 -7.90
CA GLY A 168 13.95 2.35 -8.90
C GLY A 168 13.00 1.42 -9.69
N PHE A 169 12.00 0.85 -9.02
CA PHE A 169 10.95 0.06 -9.66
C PHE A 169 10.10 0.93 -10.62
N GLN A 170 9.64 2.09 -10.19
CA GLN A 170 8.82 2.98 -11.02
C GLN A 170 9.61 3.53 -12.21
N GLU A 171 10.87 3.92 -12.02
CA GLU A 171 11.76 4.31 -13.13
C GLU A 171 11.92 3.19 -14.17
N ALA A 172 12.03 1.95 -13.72
CA ALA A 172 12.10 0.80 -14.60
C ALA A 172 10.81 0.60 -15.39
N VAL A 173 9.65 0.63 -14.72
CA VAL A 173 8.34 0.46 -15.35
C VAL A 173 8.05 1.58 -16.36
N PHE A 174 8.25 2.85 -15.98
CA PHE A 174 8.01 3.98 -16.88
C PHE A 174 9.05 4.09 -18.00
N GLY A 175 10.25 3.55 -17.77
CA GLY A 175 11.32 3.49 -18.77
C GLY A 175 11.16 2.42 -19.84
N GLY A 176 10.12 1.58 -19.72
CA GLY A 176 9.77 0.57 -20.73
C GLY A 176 10.36 -0.82 -20.51
N GLY A 177 9.94 -1.75 -21.35
CA GLY A 177 10.14 -3.20 -21.15
C GLY A 177 11.58 -3.65 -20.91
N LEU A 178 12.58 -3.05 -21.58
CA LEU A 178 13.99 -3.42 -21.38
C LEU A 178 14.50 -3.04 -19.99
N LYS A 179 14.15 -1.84 -19.51
CA LYS A 179 14.51 -1.40 -18.15
C LYS A 179 13.79 -2.23 -17.09
N THR A 180 12.51 -2.54 -17.32
CA THR A 180 11.73 -3.42 -16.44
C THR A 180 12.33 -4.81 -16.37
N ALA A 181 12.72 -5.40 -17.52
CA ALA A 181 13.36 -6.71 -17.57
C ALA A 181 14.71 -6.72 -16.84
N TRP A 182 15.51 -5.68 -16.99
CA TRP A 182 16.77 -5.52 -16.25
C TRP A 182 16.56 -5.41 -14.75
N TRP A 183 15.59 -4.58 -14.33
CA TRP A 183 15.25 -4.44 -12.90
C TRP A 183 14.80 -5.78 -12.31
N LEU A 184 13.90 -6.50 -12.99
CA LEU A 184 13.45 -7.83 -12.57
C LEU A 184 14.61 -8.83 -12.48
N ALA A 185 15.54 -8.82 -13.43
CA ALA A 185 16.71 -9.71 -13.40
C ALA A 185 17.64 -9.39 -12.22
N SER A 186 17.88 -8.10 -11.93
CA SER A 186 18.73 -7.66 -10.82
C SER A 186 18.11 -7.90 -9.44
N HIS A 187 16.79 -8.02 -9.36
CA HIS A 187 16.02 -8.24 -8.10
C HIS A 187 15.34 -9.63 -8.06
N ALA A 188 15.74 -10.55 -8.94
CA ALA A 188 15.04 -11.83 -9.20
C ALA A 188 14.85 -12.71 -7.96
N PHE A 189 15.84 -12.71 -7.05
CA PHE A 189 15.84 -13.62 -5.90
C PHE A 189 14.95 -13.18 -4.74
N HIS A 190 14.49 -11.92 -4.71
CA HIS A 190 13.64 -11.42 -3.64
C HIS A 190 12.41 -10.69 -4.18
N GLU A 191 12.54 -9.44 -4.60
CA GLU A 191 11.41 -8.61 -5.07
C GLU A 191 10.78 -9.18 -6.34
N GLY A 192 11.60 -9.66 -7.26
CA GLY A 192 11.13 -10.32 -8.48
C GLY A 192 10.35 -11.60 -8.19
N ALA A 193 10.76 -12.39 -7.19
CA ALA A 193 10.03 -13.58 -6.75
C ALA A 193 8.67 -13.20 -6.14
N ILE A 194 8.60 -12.13 -5.36
CA ILE A 194 7.34 -11.62 -4.79
C ILE A 194 6.42 -11.13 -5.92
N LEU A 195 6.94 -10.34 -6.87
CA LEU A 195 6.15 -9.87 -8.01
C LEU A 195 5.61 -11.03 -8.84
N LEU A 196 6.43 -12.05 -9.10
CA LEU A 196 6.01 -13.26 -9.81
C LEU A 196 4.92 -14.02 -9.04
N ALA A 197 5.05 -14.13 -7.72
CA ALA A 197 4.02 -14.74 -6.87
C ALA A 197 2.70 -13.96 -6.90
N ILE A 198 2.76 -12.64 -6.94
CA ILE A 198 1.59 -11.75 -7.10
C ILE A 198 0.97 -11.95 -8.49
N GLN A 199 1.76 -11.90 -9.56
CA GLN A 199 1.29 -12.04 -10.94
C GLN A 199 0.69 -13.43 -11.24
N ASN A 200 1.07 -14.44 -10.48
CA ASN A 200 0.49 -15.78 -10.62
C ASN A 200 -0.82 -15.98 -9.83
N ARG A 201 -1.24 -14.98 -9.02
CA ARG A 201 -2.49 -15.07 -8.27
C ARG A 201 -3.69 -14.79 -9.16
N LYS A 202 -4.47 -15.81 -9.40
CA LYS A 202 -5.76 -15.75 -10.09
C LYS A 202 -6.88 -15.94 -9.08
N MET A 203 -8.01 -15.32 -9.33
CA MET A 203 -9.25 -15.51 -8.58
C MET A 203 -10.44 -15.28 -9.48
N SER A 204 -11.59 -15.82 -9.12
CA SER A 204 -12.86 -15.67 -9.83
C SER A 204 -13.80 -14.67 -9.15
N ASN A 205 -13.68 -14.47 -7.84
CA ASN A 205 -14.55 -13.56 -7.08
C ASN A 205 -13.76 -12.86 -5.98
N PRO A 206 -13.81 -11.50 -5.87
CA PRO A 206 -13.12 -10.75 -4.83
C PRO A 206 -13.56 -11.10 -3.41
N LEU A 207 -14.78 -11.62 -3.22
CA LEU A 207 -15.29 -12.03 -1.92
C LEU A 207 -14.61 -13.32 -1.39
N ASN A 208 -14.00 -14.11 -2.28
CA ASN A 208 -13.32 -15.37 -1.93
C ASN A 208 -11.81 -15.21 -1.77
N ALA A 209 -11.36 -14.13 -1.17
CA ALA A 209 -9.94 -13.92 -0.93
C ALA A 209 -9.67 -13.37 0.46
N ARG A 210 -8.55 -13.75 1.03
CA ARG A 210 -7.99 -13.06 2.18
C ARG A 210 -7.15 -11.87 1.72
N TYR A 211 -7.24 -10.77 2.46
CA TYR A 211 -6.52 -9.52 2.20
C TYR A 211 -5.67 -9.13 3.41
N TRP A 212 -4.52 -8.46 3.17
CA TRP A 212 -3.56 -8.04 4.18
C TRP A 212 -3.14 -6.58 3.96
N SER A 213 -2.84 -5.85 5.04
CA SER A 213 -2.33 -4.48 4.96
C SER A 213 -0.91 -4.40 4.36
N THR A 214 -0.19 -5.51 4.28
CA THR A 214 1.20 -5.65 3.85
C THR A 214 2.21 -4.89 4.73
N THR A 215 1.92 -3.64 5.03
CA THR A 215 2.70 -2.71 5.84
C THR A 215 2.11 -2.59 7.25
N PRO A 216 2.93 -2.28 8.27
CA PRO A 216 2.45 -2.16 9.63
C PRO A 216 1.78 -0.81 9.92
N SER A 217 1.04 -0.80 11.04
CA SER A 217 0.46 0.40 11.67
C SER A 217 0.62 0.30 13.19
N ARG A 218 0.42 1.41 13.90
CA ARG A 218 0.20 1.39 15.34
C ARG A 218 -1.16 0.77 15.68
N LEU A 219 -1.27 0.23 16.88
CA LEU A 219 -2.51 0.03 17.62
C LEU A 219 -2.24 0.40 19.07
N GLY A 220 -2.49 1.66 19.41
CA GLY A 220 -2.02 2.24 20.66
C GLY A 220 -0.47 2.18 20.74
N PRO A 221 0.12 1.56 21.77
CA PRO A 221 1.57 1.41 21.91
C PRO A 221 2.16 0.24 21.10
N THR A 222 1.32 -0.62 20.50
CA THR A 222 1.76 -1.83 19.79
C THR A 222 1.82 -1.57 18.28
N GLN A 223 2.76 -2.22 17.58
CA GLN A 223 2.78 -2.26 16.13
C GLN A 223 2.02 -3.50 15.64
N VAL A 224 1.23 -3.36 14.60
CA VAL A 224 0.35 -4.43 14.09
C VAL A 224 0.32 -4.45 12.56
N LYS A 225 -0.09 -5.59 11.99
CA LYS A 225 -0.62 -5.68 10.62
C LYS A 225 -2.09 -6.07 10.67
N TYR A 226 -2.86 -5.63 9.66
CA TYR A 226 -4.28 -5.94 9.51
C TYR A 226 -4.50 -7.01 8.44
N SER A 227 -5.59 -7.76 8.56
CA SER A 227 -6.06 -8.69 7.54
C SER A 227 -7.58 -8.77 7.54
N ALA A 228 -8.18 -9.01 6.38
CA ALA A 228 -9.58 -9.37 6.24
C ALA A 228 -9.66 -10.77 5.61
N ARG A 229 -10.33 -11.69 6.27
CA ARG A 229 -10.50 -13.09 5.83
C ARG A 229 -11.99 -13.38 5.67
N PRO A 230 -12.42 -14.02 4.56
CA PRO A 230 -13.81 -14.47 4.44
C PRO A 230 -14.21 -15.33 5.65
N CYS A 231 -15.42 -15.11 6.18
CA CYS A 231 -15.97 -15.94 7.25
C CYS A 231 -16.07 -17.39 6.79
N ALA A 232 -15.91 -18.34 7.69
CA ALA A 232 -16.01 -19.76 7.38
C ALA A 232 -17.41 -20.16 6.88
N GLY A 233 -17.46 -21.18 6.02
CA GLY A 233 -18.71 -21.77 5.55
C GLY A 233 -19.42 -20.99 4.44
N GLN A 234 -18.84 -19.91 3.89
CA GLN A 234 -19.41 -19.21 2.73
C GLN A 234 -19.03 -19.91 1.43
N THR A 235 -19.95 -19.86 0.48
CA THR A 235 -19.72 -20.20 -0.93
C THR A 235 -19.95 -18.97 -1.78
N PHE A 236 -19.18 -18.80 -2.84
CA PHE A 236 -19.23 -17.61 -3.66
C PHE A 236 -19.59 -17.95 -5.09
N THR A 237 -20.43 -17.10 -5.72
CA THR A 237 -20.78 -17.20 -7.14
C THR A 237 -19.53 -16.97 -7.99
N ASP A 238 -19.34 -17.83 -9.00
CA ASP A 238 -18.16 -17.86 -9.86
C ASP A 238 -18.53 -18.33 -11.30
N SER A 239 -19.62 -17.80 -11.80
CA SER A 239 -20.23 -18.19 -13.08
C SER A 239 -19.62 -17.48 -14.29
N SER A 240 -19.08 -16.28 -14.12
CA SER A 240 -18.43 -15.54 -15.20
C SER A 240 -16.94 -15.91 -15.29
N THR A 241 -16.46 -16.04 -16.56
CA THR A 241 -15.08 -16.35 -16.91
C THR A 241 -14.49 -15.33 -17.91
N GLY A 242 -15.19 -14.23 -18.14
CA GLY A 242 -14.79 -13.16 -19.06
C GLY A 242 -13.71 -12.23 -18.49
N PRO A 243 -13.27 -11.24 -19.30
CA PRO A 243 -12.24 -10.28 -18.88
C PRO A 243 -12.69 -9.37 -17.73
N ASP A 244 -13.98 -9.31 -17.43
CA ASP A 244 -14.60 -8.57 -16.32
C ASP A 244 -15.15 -9.49 -15.21
N GLN A 245 -14.68 -10.74 -15.17
CA GLN A 245 -15.25 -11.79 -14.30
C GLN A 245 -15.29 -11.39 -12.81
N LEU A 246 -14.35 -10.60 -12.32
CA LEU A 246 -14.33 -10.22 -10.90
C LEU A 246 -15.47 -9.29 -10.54
N ARG A 247 -15.79 -8.32 -11.42
CA ARG A 247 -16.94 -7.44 -11.25
C ARG A 247 -18.25 -8.22 -11.43
N GLU A 248 -18.32 -9.05 -12.46
CA GLU A 248 -19.52 -9.80 -12.79
C GLU A 248 -19.87 -10.82 -11.71
N ASN A 249 -18.90 -11.56 -11.20
CA ASN A 249 -19.10 -12.53 -10.12
C ASN A 249 -19.39 -11.87 -8.77
N LEU A 250 -18.75 -10.72 -8.47
CA LEU A 250 -19.09 -9.89 -7.31
C LEU A 250 -20.57 -9.49 -7.35
N GLN A 251 -21.03 -8.94 -8.48
CA GLN A 251 -22.40 -8.50 -8.63
C GLN A 251 -23.38 -9.65 -8.63
N ALA A 252 -23.09 -10.75 -9.35
CA ALA A 252 -23.95 -11.93 -9.38
C ALA A 252 -24.16 -12.53 -7.99
N HIS A 253 -23.10 -12.56 -7.17
CA HIS A 253 -23.19 -13.00 -5.78
C HIS A 253 -24.07 -12.06 -4.94
N LEU A 254 -23.77 -10.76 -4.98
CA LEU A 254 -24.46 -9.77 -4.14
C LEU A 254 -25.89 -9.46 -4.58
N ASN A 255 -26.32 -9.85 -5.78
CA ASN A 255 -27.72 -9.76 -6.19
C ASN A 255 -28.64 -10.65 -5.35
N THR A 256 -28.12 -11.74 -4.78
CA THR A 256 -28.95 -12.76 -4.11
C THR A 256 -28.58 -13.01 -2.66
N GLN A 257 -27.33 -12.77 -2.27
CA GLN A 257 -26.85 -13.08 -0.93
C GLN A 257 -25.73 -12.10 -0.51
N GLY A 258 -25.57 -11.94 0.78
CA GLY A 258 -24.50 -11.14 1.37
C GLY A 258 -23.20 -11.92 1.50
N ALA A 259 -22.18 -11.22 2.00
CA ALA A 259 -20.87 -11.78 2.32
C ALA A 259 -20.38 -11.30 3.68
N CYS A 260 -19.45 -12.03 4.26
CA CYS A 260 -18.87 -11.71 5.55
C CYS A 260 -17.35 -11.86 5.53
N PHE A 261 -16.66 -10.94 6.26
CA PHE A 261 -15.25 -11.06 6.56
C PHE A 261 -14.99 -10.89 8.05
N GLU A 262 -14.01 -11.62 8.57
CA GLU A 262 -13.37 -11.32 9.83
C GLU A 262 -12.27 -10.29 9.60
N PHE A 263 -12.34 -9.14 10.26
CA PHE A 263 -11.26 -8.17 10.27
C PHE A 263 -10.34 -8.44 11.46
N MET A 264 -9.04 -8.60 11.19
CA MET A 264 -8.11 -9.23 12.11
C MET A 264 -6.87 -8.38 12.31
N VAL A 265 -6.24 -8.53 13.46
CA VAL A 265 -4.99 -7.87 13.87
C VAL A 265 -3.92 -8.91 14.16
N GLN A 266 -2.71 -8.69 13.66
CA GLN A 266 -1.50 -9.43 13.99
C GLN A 266 -0.54 -8.53 14.77
N PRO A 267 -0.28 -8.76 16.07
CA PRO A 267 0.65 -7.96 16.84
C PRO A 267 2.10 -8.30 16.49
N ARG A 268 2.98 -7.30 16.57
CA ARG A 268 4.43 -7.45 16.43
C ARG A 268 5.01 -8.02 17.71
N THR A 269 5.35 -9.29 17.74
CA THR A 269 5.91 -9.98 18.92
C THR A 269 7.40 -10.22 18.84
N GLN A 270 7.99 -10.24 17.65
CA GLN A 270 9.40 -10.54 17.39
C GLN A 270 10.03 -9.45 16.50
N PRO A 271 10.53 -8.34 17.08
CA PRO A 271 11.00 -7.19 16.30
C PRO A 271 12.06 -7.51 15.24
N THR A 272 12.95 -8.45 15.48
CA THR A 272 14.00 -8.87 14.53
C THR A 272 13.47 -9.66 13.33
N ARG A 273 12.32 -10.37 13.48
CA ARG A 273 11.67 -11.16 12.43
C ARG A 273 10.45 -10.47 11.85
N MET A 274 10.02 -9.37 12.45
CA MET A 274 8.85 -8.58 12.06
C MET A 274 9.28 -7.13 11.86
N PRO A 275 10.09 -6.83 10.82
CA PRO A 275 10.58 -5.48 10.58
C PRO A 275 9.44 -4.52 10.26
N ILE A 276 9.59 -3.24 10.63
CA ILE A 276 8.67 -2.15 10.29
C ILE A 276 9.04 -1.56 8.92
N GLU A 277 10.33 -1.40 8.66
CA GLU A 277 10.84 -0.70 7.47
C GLU A 277 10.94 -1.60 6.23
N ASP A 278 10.91 -2.93 6.40
CA ASP A 278 10.94 -3.88 5.28
C ASP A 278 9.61 -4.64 5.16
N PRO A 279 8.64 -4.16 4.38
CA PRO A 279 7.34 -4.80 4.22
C PRO A 279 7.38 -6.02 3.29
N THR A 280 8.52 -6.35 2.68
CA THR A 280 8.71 -7.58 1.90
C THR A 280 8.85 -8.81 2.80
N ILE A 281 9.11 -8.60 4.10
CA ILE A 281 9.22 -9.67 5.09
C ILE A 281 7.83 -9.97 5.67
N GLU A 282 7.40 -11.20 5.48
CA GLU A 282 6.15 -11.68 6.07
C GLU A 282 6.28 -11.87 7.58
N TRP A 283 5.35 -11.29 8.33
CA TRP A 283 5.18 -11.62 9.74
C TRP A 283 4.46 -12.96 9.85
N LYS A 284 5.20 -14.01 10.16
CA LYS A 284 4.67 -15.37 10.17
C LYS A 284 3.61 -15.57 11.25
N GLU A 285 2.47 -16.17 10.91
CA GLU A 285 1.39 -16.46 11.87
C GLU A 285 1.80 -17.44 12.96
N SER A 286 2.80 -18.30 12.70
CA SER A 286 3.40 -19.16 13.73
C SER A 286 4.11 -18.40 14.84
N ALA A 287 4.55 -17.17 14.59
CA ALA A 287 5.19 -16.31 15.60
C ALA A 287 4.17 -15.37 16.28
N ALA A 288 3.15 -14.93 15.56
CA ALA A 288 2.06 -14.11 16.07
C ALA A 288 0.81 -14.34 15.19
N PRO A 289 -0.20 -15.03 15.69
CA PRO A 289 -1.42 -15.29 14.92
C PRO A 289 -2.25 -14.03 14.74
N PHE A 290 -3.03 -13.97 13.65
CA PHE A 290 -4.07 -12.96 13.49
C PHE A 290 -5.25 -13.25 14.42
N THR A 291 -5.72 -12.23 15.13
CA THR A 291 -6.86 -12.29 16.04
C THR A 291 -8.01 -11.44 15.47
N PRO A 292 -9.23 -11.97 15.34
CA PRO A 292 -10.39 -11.17 14.94
C PRO A 292 -10.68 -10.04 15.94
N VAL A 293 -10.90 -8.82 15.42
CA VAL A 293 -11.25 -7.64 16.21
C VAL A 293 -12.55 -6.99 15.75
N ALA A 294 -12.97 -7.28 14.51
CA ALA A 294 -14.24 -6.83 13.98
C ALA A 294 -14.78 -7.83 12.96
N ARG A 295 -16.08 -7.72 12.69
CA ARG A 295 -16.78 -8.43 11.62
C ARG A 295 -17.23 -7.42 10.58
N ILE A 296 -17.05 -7.74 9.31
CA ILE A 296 -17.55 -6.96 8.18
C ILE A 296 -18.68 -7.77 7.56
N GLU A 297 -19.86 -7.17 7.48
CA GLU A 297 -21.03 -7.77 6.85
C GLU A 297 -21.40 -6.94 5.63
N ILE A 298 -21.46 -7.57 4.48
CA ILE A 298 -21.84 -6.98 3.20
C ILE A 298 -23.23 -7.53 2.88
N PRO A 299 -24.31 -6.74 2.94
CA PRO A 299 -25.65 -7.21 2.59
C PRO A 299 -25.78 -7.49 1.09
N ALA A 300 -26.77 -8.25 0.70
CA ALA A 300 -27.17 -8.35 -0.69
C ALA A 300 -27.52 -6.96 -1.24
N GLN A 301 -26.96 -6.59 -2.38
CA GLN A 301 -27.06 -5.24 -2.95
C GLN A 301 -26.55 -5.17 -4.39
N ALA A 302 -26.91 -4.10 -5.09
CA ALA A 302 -26.19 -3.69 -6.31
C ALA A 302 -24.90 -2.99 -5.91
N ALA A 303 -23.74 -3.44 -6.42
CA ALA A 303 -22.49 -2.76 -6.23
C ALA A 303 -22.46 -1.44 -7.01
N GLU A 304 -22.05 -0.34 -6.38
CA GLU A 304 -21.85 0.91 -7.09
C GLU A 304 -20.72 0.78 -8.11
N GLN A 305 -20.97 1.26 -9.31
CA GLN A 305 -20.04 1.21 -10.45
C GLN A 305 -19.71 2.62 -10.94
N GLY A 306 -18.68 2.69 -11.78
CA GLY A 306 -18.32 3.92 -12.47
C GLY A 306 -18.00 5.07 -11.51
N GLU A 307 -18.53 6.24 -11.79
CA GLU A 307 -18.19 7.49 -11.11
C GLU A 307 -18.58 7.52 -9.64
N ALA A 308 -19.71 6.96 -9.25
CA ALA A 308 -20.16 6.90 -7.86
C ALA A 308 -19.17 6.16 -6.96
N CYS A 309 -18.49 5.13 -7.50
CA CYS A 309 -17.40 4.44 -6.82
C CYS A 309 -16.07 5.19 -6.94
N GLU A 310 -15.74 5.77 -8.11
CA GLU A 310 -14.45 6.39 -8.39
C GLU A 310 -14.26 7.76 -7.76
N VAL A 311 -15.32 8.51 -7.44
CA VAL A 311 -15.23 9.80 -6.76
C VAL A 311 -14.64 9.70 -5.35
N ARG A 312 -14.78 8.53 -4.69
CA ARG A 312 -14.22 8.32 -3.35
C ARG A 312 -12.71 8.23 -3.36
N SER A 313 -12.07 8.81 -2.37
CA SER A 313 -10.64 8.66 -2.10
C SER A 313 -10.41 7.78 -0.87
N PHE A 314 -9.37 6.96 -0.93
CA PHE A 314 -8.97 6.09 0.18
C PHE A 314 -7.49 6.31 0.46
N THR A 315 -7.12 6.47 1.72
CA THR A 315 -5.72 6.61 2.12
C THR A 315 -5.49 6.01 3.50
N PRO A 316 -4.40 5.27 3.73
CA PRO A 316 -4.10 4.74 5.06
C PRO A 316 -3.89 5.84 6.11
N TRP A 317 -3.74 7.11 5.68
CA TRP A 317 -3.54 8.26 6.56
C TRP A 317 -4.84 8.97 6.98
N HIS A 318 -6.00 8.60 6.44
CA HIS A 318 -7.29 8.81 7.07
C HIS A 318 -7.40 7.87 8.26
N SER A 319 -6.73 8.22 9.32
CA SER A 319 -6.48 7.34 10.46
C SER A 319 -6.40 8.14 11.75
N LEU A 320 -6.91 7.57 12.83
CA LEU A 320 -6.65 8.03 14.18
C LEU A 320 -5.15 7.87 14.53
N ALA A 321 -4.64 8.66 15.45
CA ALA A 321 -3.25 8.57 15.91
C ALA A 321 -2.89 7.18 16.46
N GLU A 322 -3.85 6.49 17.10
CA GLU A 322 -3.70 5.12 17.59
C GLU A 322 -3.52 4.08 16.47
N HIS A 323 -3.93 4.41 15.25
CA HIS A 323 -3.80 3.55 14.08
C HIS A 323 -2.77 4.08 13.06
N ARG A 324 -1.87 4.96 13.49
CA ARG A 324 -0.88 5.61 12.58
C ARG A 324 -0.17 4.59 11.71
N PRO A 325 -0.16 4.77 10.38
CA PRO A 325 0.64 3.95 9.45
C PRO A 325 2.13 4.06 9.76
N LEU A 326 2.88 2.95 9.64
CA LEU A 326 4.30 2.85 9.98
C LEU A 326 5.16 2.34 8.83
N GLY A 327 6.43 2.75 8.83
CA GLY A 327 7.44 2.33 7.88
C GLY A 327 7.53 3.21 6.62
N GLY A 328 8.66 3.13 5.92
CA GLY A 328 9.00 3.99 4.78
C GLY A 328 7.96 3.98 3.68
N ILE A 329 7.43 2.83 3.30
CA ILE A 329 6.38 2.72 2.28
C ILE A 329 5.12 3.49 2.70
N GLN A 330 4.72 3.44 3.97
CA GLN A 330 3.57 4.20 4.45
C GLN A 330 3.83 5.70 4.50
N ARG A 331 5.05 6.12 4.88
CA ARG A 331 5.43 7.54 4.89
C ARG A 331 5.41 8.12 3.48
N VAL A 332 5.92 7.39 2.47
CA VAL A 332 5.82 7.79 1.04
C VAL A 332 4.38 7.85 0.55
N ARG A 333 3.54 6.91 0.96
CA ARG A 333 2.12 6.89 0.58
C ARG A 333 1.39 8.17 0.99
N LYS A 334 1.76 8.84 2.10
CA LYS A 334 1.05 10.05 2.56
C LYS A 334 1.01 11.13 1.48
N PRO A 335 2.15 11.73 1.07
CA PRO A 335 2.13 12.78 0.05
C PRO A 335 1.73 12.28 -1.33
N VAL A 336 2.06 11.04 -1.71
CA VAL A 336 1.66 10.47 -3.01
C VAL A 336 0.14 10.40 -3.10
N TYR A 337 -0.54 9.83 -2.10
CA TYR A 337 -2.01 9.71 -2.12
C TYR A 337 -2.71 11.08 -2.10
N GLN A 338 -2.19 12.05 -1.33
CA GLN A 338 -2.72 13.41 -1.32
C GLN A 338 -2.58 14.07 -2.70
N ALA A 339 -1.39 14.06 -3.28
CA ALA A 339 -1.12 14.67 -4.57
C ALA A 339 -1.95 14.04 -5.70
N ILE A 340 -1.99 12.71 -5.78
CA ILE A 340 -2.70 12.00 -6.84
C ILE A 340 -4.22 12.12 -6.68
N SER A 341 -4.72 12.11 -5.44
CA SER A 341 -6.15 12.37 -5.22
C SER A 341 -6.54 13.77 -5.66
N ALA A 342 -5.78 14.80 -5.28
CA ALA A 342 -6.02 16.18 -5.71
C ALA A 342 -5.98 16.31 -7.23
N LEU A 343 -4.87 15.88 -7.86
CA LEU A 343 -4.70 15.94 -9.31
C LEU A 343 -5.85 15.24 -10.07
N ARG A 344 -6.26 14.06 -9.62
CA ARG A 344 -7.34 13.31 -10.27
C ARG A 344 -8.68 14.03 -10.19
N HIS A 345 -8.99 14.60 -9.04
CA HIS A 345 -10.23 15.35 -8.85
C HIS A 345 -10.24 16.65 -9.66
N ASP A 346 -9.14 17.38 -9.68
CA ASP A 346 -8.98 18.62 -10.46
C ASP A 346 -9.12 18.34 -11.96
N LEU A 347 -8.40 17.38 -12.50
CA LEU A 347 -8.45 17.03 -13.91
C LEU A 347 -9.83 16.55 -14.38
N ASN A 348 -10.56 15.84 -13.50
CA ASN A 348 -11.90 15.34 -13.81
C ASN A 348 -13.00 16.38 -13.52
N GLY A 349 -12.68 17.55 -12.98
CA GLY A 349 -13.68 18.57 -12.59
C GLY A 349 -14.64 18.10 -11.50
N GLN A 350 -14.19 17.19 -10.62
CA GLN A 350 -15.01 16.57 -9.60
C GLN A 350 -14.53 16.97 -8.20
N PRO A 351 -15.40 17.49 -7.34
CA PRO A 351 -15.01 17.76 -5.97
C PRO A 351 -14.66 16.44 -5.25
N ARG A 352 -13.65 16.51 -4.39
CA ARG A 352 -13.36 15.43 -3.47
C ARG A 352 -14.43 15.41 -2.38
N VAL A 353 -15.10 14.30 -2.20
CA VAL A 353 -16.13 14.10 -1.19
C VAL A 353 -15.64 13.07 -0.19
N GLU A 354 -15.47 13.51 1.06
CA GLU A 354 -15.31 12.63 2.22
C GLU A 354 -16.63 12.58 2.98
N PRO A 355 -17.21 11.40 3.20
CA PRO A 355 -18.48 11.24 3.91
C PRO A 355 -18.37 11.51 5.42
#